data_a16d2d8be0f9d91fbfc78116499b0cac
#
_entry.id   a16d2d8be0f9d91fbfc78116499b0cac
#
_cell.length_a   1.000
_cell.length_b   1.000
_cell.length_c   1.000
_cell.angle_alpha   90.00
_cell.angle_beta   90.00
_cell.angle_gamma   90.00
#
_symmetry.space_group_name_H-M   'P 1'
#
loop_
_entity.id
_entity.type
_entity.pdbx_description
1 polymer ?
#
loop_
_entity_poly.entity_id
_entity_poly.type
_entity_poly.pdbx_seq_one_letter_code
_entity_poly.pdbx_strand_id
1 'polypeptide(L)'
;MATASHLEPPASLVGLLHRISNIVSSDLSLDEMLGEVVGLTVQVTDCDACLVYLIERETNEIVLRASQVPHQVDLGNIRLKVGEGVTGWVVEHHSVVALAQNAAADPRFKLFQALVEDTYEAFLSVPLVTGGDVIGVINVHHRELHRHSSDEIALLTFIGEQMGGAIKKSFLAEENARLQEETAEMRRQLETRKIVERAKGILQHRHGVTEEESYLRLRNESRRLRRPMRELAEAIILSEDLSRKSEHVQ
;
A
#
# COMPACT_ATOMS: atom_id res chain seq x y z
N MET A 1 32.71 -36.82 10.10
CA MET A 1 32.79 -35.90 8.97
C MET A 1 31.89 -34.74 9.32
N ALA A 2 32.47 -33.63 9.74
CA ALA A 2 31.77 -32.42 10.12
C ALA A 2 31.46 -31.62 8.85
N THR A 3 30.18 -31.37 8.59
CA THR A 3 29.74 -30.48 7.53
C THR A 3 30.12 -29.05 7.92
N ALA A 4 31.05 -28.46 7.18
CA ALA A 4 31.42 -27.08 7.29
C ALA A 4 30.16 -26.23 6.87
N SER A 5 29.62 -25.49 7.82
CA SER A 5 28.70 -24.42 7.51
C SER A 5 29.45 -23.36 6.70
N HIS A 6 29.07 -23.18 5.46
CA HIS A 6 29.50 -22.04 4.65
C HIS A 6 28.93 -20.76 5.31
N LEU A 7 29.81 -20.12 6.12
CA LEU A 7 29.63 -18.70 6.45
C LEU A 7 29.86 -17.95 5.13
N GLU A 8 28.80 -17.40 4.55
CA GLU A 8 28.95 -16.41 3.48
C GLU A 8 29.82 -15.27 4.00
N PRO A 9 30.75 -14.76 3.20
CA PRO A 9 31.60 -13.65 3.61
C PRO A 9 30.69 -12.42 3.87
N PRO A 10 31.03 -11.55 4.84
CA PRO A 10 30.25 -10.35 5.11
C PRO A 10 30.06 -9.62 3.81
N ALA A 11 28.81 -9.29 3.48
CA ALA A 11 28.43 -8.65 2.22
C ALA A 11 29.31 -7.42 2.03
N SER A 12 30.09 -7.37 0.96
CA SER A 12 30.90 -6.19 0.68
C SER A 12 29.95 -4.98 0.54
N LEU A 13 30.37 -3.80 0.98
CA LEU A 13 29.60 -2.55 0.83
C LEU A 13 29.08 -2.39 -0.61
N VAL A 14 29.87 -2.77 -1.60
CA VAL A 14 29.49 -2.78 -3.02
C VAL A 14 28.33 -3.75 -3.29
N GLY A 15 28.34 -4.93 -2.69
CA GLY A 15 27.25 -5.90 -2.83
C GLY A 15 25.93 -5.38 -2.22
N LEU A 16 26.04 -4.72 -1.07
CA LEU A 16 24.88 -4.07 -0.44
C LEU A 16 24.30 -2.93 -1.31
N LEU A 17 25.15 -2.04 -1.81
CA LEU A 17 24.74 -0.95 -2.70
C LEU A 17 24.10 -1.49 -3.98
N HIS A 18 24.63 -2.57 -4.53
CA HIS A 18 24.05 -3.22 -5.71
C HIS A 18 22.66 -3.80 -5.42
N ARG A 19 22.51 -4.46 -4.27
CA ARG A 19 21.21 -4.98 -3.83
C ARG A 19 20.19 -3.87 -3.63
N ILE A 20 20.55 -2.79 -2.95
CA ILE A 20 19.69 -1.60 -2.78
C ILE A 20 19.27 -1.04 -4.16
N SER A 21 20.21 -0.88 -5.08
CA SER A 21 19.94 -0.37 -6.43
C SER A 21 18.95 -1.27 -7.18
N ASN A 22 19.11 -2.59 -7.08
CA ASN A 22 18.18 -3.55 -7.71
C ASN A 22 16.77 -3.45 -7.14
N ILE A 23 16.63 -3.34 -5.82
CA ILE A 23 15.33 -3.19 -5.16
C ILE A 23 14.64 -1.90 -5.60
N VAL A 24 15.36 -0.77 -5.56
CA VAL A 24 14.81 0.56 -5.95
C VAL A 24 14.37 0.61 -7.42
N SER A 25 15.05 -0.13 -8.31
CA SER A 25 14.75 -0.18 -9.74
C SER A 25 13.73 -1.25 -10.13
N SER A 26 13.36 -2.15 -9.21
CA SER A 26 12.39 -3.22 -9.47
C SER A 26 10.94 -2.75 -9.37
N ASP A 27 10.03 -3.53 -9.96
CA ASP A 27 8.57 -3.31 -9.86
C ASP A 27 7.96 -4.22 -8.78
N LEU A 28 8.57 -4.23 -7.57
CA LEU A 28 8.08 -4.97 -6.43
C LEU A 28 6.79 -4.33 -5.88
N SER A 29 5.88 -5.17 -5.41
CA SER A 29 4.74 -4.74 -4.59
C SER A 29 5.23 -4.12 -3.26
N LEU A 30 4.34 -3.40 -2.58
CA LEU A 30 4.69 -2.80 -1.29
C LEU A 30 5.15 -3.84 -0.27
N ASP A 31 4.46 -4.98 -0.18
CA ASP A 31 4.79 -6.04 0.79
C ASP A 31 6.15 -6.70 0.47
N GLU A 32 6.45 -6.95 -0.81
CA GLU A 32 7.76 -7.44 -1.24
C GLU A 32 8.87 -6.42 -0.94
N MET A 33 8.62 -5.14 -1.19
CA MET A 33 9.55 -4.05 -0.87
C MET A 33 9.85 -3.99 0.63
N LEU A 34 8.83 -4.10 1.48
CA LEU A 34 9.00 -4.11 2.93
C LEU A 34 9.79 -5.34 3.40
N GLY A 35 9.55 -6.50 2.80
CA GLY A 35 10.35 -7.72 3.04
C GLY A 35 11.83 -7.52 2.72
N GLU A 36 12.14 -6.86 1.61
CA GLU A 36 13.52 -6.52 1.24
C GLU A 36 14.16 -5.52 2.23
N VAL A 37 13.41 -4.52 2.69
CA VAL A 37 13.88 -3.57 3.72
C VAL A 37 14.26 -4.31 5.01
N VAL A 38 13.38 -5.20 5.47
CA VAL A 38 13.65 -6.05 6.64
C VAL A 38 14.90 -6.89 6.43
N GLY A 39 15.01 -7.59 5.28
CA GLY A 39 16.15 -8.44 4.97
C GLY A 39 17.50 -7.68 4.90
N LEU A 40 17.48 -6.47 4.31
CA LEU A 40 18.66 -5.58 4.27
C LEU A 40 19.05 -5.12 5.68
N THR A 41 18.06 -4.69 6.48
CA THR A 41 18.27 -4.22 7.85
C THR A 41 18.92 -5.30 8.71
N VAL A 42 18.36 -6.52 8.70
CA VAL A 42 18.91 -7.67 9.44
C VAL A 42 20.35 -7.98 9.02
N GLN A 43 20.61 -7.98 7.71
CA GLN A 43 21.95 -8.27 7.18
C GLN A 43 23.00 -7.24 7.63
N VAL A 44 22.59 -5.97 7.79
CA VAL A 44 23.47 -4.85 8.15
C VAL A 44 23.70 -4.77 9.66
N THR A 45 22.65 -5.01 10.46
CA THR A 45 22.69 -4.77 11.91
C THR A 45 22.86 -6.04 12.73
N ASP A 46 22.72 -7.23 12.11
CA ASP A 46 22.70 -8.53 12.80
C ASP A 46 21.75 -8.54 14.01
N CYS A 47 20.60 -7.87 13.86
CA CYS A 47 19.63 -7.67 14.92
C CYS A 47 18.80 -8.93 15.22
N ASP A 48 18.29 -9.01 16.45
CA ASP A 48 17.38 -10.06 16.88
C ASP A 48 15.96 -9.87 16.36
N ALA A 49 15.55 -8.61 16.13
CA ALA A 49 14.27 -8.28 15.50
C ALA A 49 14.32 -6.96 14.72
N CYS A 50 13.63 -6.95 13.59
CA CYS A 50 13.42 -5.77 12.76
C CYS A 50 11.92 -5.57 12.51
N LEU A 51 11.43 -4.37 12.80
CA LEU A 51 10.04 -3.95 12.63
C LEU A 51 9.99 -2.74 11.69
N VAL A 52 9.13 -2.77 10.69
CA VAL A 52 8.94 -1.65 9.76
C VAL A 52 7.53 -1.09 9.89
N TYR A 53 7.46 0.18 10.22
CA TYR A 53 6.22 0.93 10.34
C TYR A 53 6.07 1.90 9.19
N LEU A 54 4.85 2.06 8.68
CA LEU A 54 4.51 3.10 7.70
C LEU A 54 3.43 4.04 8.24
N ILE A 55 3.47 5.28 7.77
CA ILE A 55 2.44 6.27 8.08
C ILE A 55 1.27 6.05 7.12
N GLU A 56 0.09 5.77 7.68
CA GLU A 56 -1.17 5.66 6.96
C GLU A 56 -1.74 7.07 6.73
N ARG A 57 -1.88 7.48 5.48
CA ARG A 57 -2.23 8.87 5.13
C ARG A 57 -3.62 9.29 5.59
N GLU A 58 -4.59 8.37 5.58
CA GLU A 58 -5.99 8.66 5.90
C GLU A 58 -6.18 8.94 7.39
N THR A 59 -5.50 8.18 8.24
CA THR A 59 -5.63 8.26 9.71
C THR A 59 -4.51 9.06 10.35
N ASN A 60 -3.41 9.30 9.63
CA ASN A 60 -2.16 9.85 10.14
C ASN A 60 -1.57 9.03 11.31
N GLU A 61 -1.83 7.72 11.30
CA GLU A 61 -1.31 6.77 12.26
C GLU A 61 -0.08 6.04 11.70
N ILE A 62 0.81 5.65 12.60
CA ILE A 62 2.01 4.86 12.30
C ILE A 62 1.64 3.40 12.54
N VAL A 63 1.63 2.60 11.48
CA VAL A 63 1.12 1.22 11.48
C VAL A 63 2.25 0.24 11.22
N LEU A 64 2.38 -0.81 12.05
CA LEU A 64 3.32 -1.89 11.80
C LEU A 64 2.90 -2.66 10.55
N ARG A 65 3.78 -2.71 9.55
CA ARG A 65 3.49 -3.32 8.24
C ARG A 65 4.36 -4.53 7.93
N ALA A 66 5.57 -4.58 8.47
CA ALA A 66 6.45 -5.73 8.28
C ALA A 66 7.30 -6.01 9.51
N SER A 67 7.64 -7.28 9.72
CA SER A 67 8.50 -7.75 10.79
C SER A 67 9.31 -8.94 10.31
N GLN A 68 10.54 -9.08 10.83
CA GLN A 68 11.34 -10.29 10.67
C GLN A 68 10.77 -11.47 11.47
N VAL A 69 10.24 -11.19 12.66
CA VAL A 69 9.69 -12.21 13.55
C VAL A 69 8.21 -12.39 13.26
N PRO A 70 7.72 -13.64 13.08
CA PRO A 70 6.30 -13.88 12.93
C PRO A 70 5.54 -13.48 14.20
N HIS A 71 4.51 -12.67 14.07
CA HIS A 71 3.61 -12.28 15.16
C HIS A 71 2.31 -13.07 15.09
N GLN A 72 1.72 -13.37 16.27
CA GLN A 72 0.40 -14.01 16.37
C GLN A 72 -0.73 -13.03 16.09
N VAL A 73 -0.45 -11.72 16.17
CA VAL A 73 -1.40 -10.63 15.92
C VAL A 73 -1.21 -10.10 14.51
N ASP A 74 -2.28 -9.75 13.85
CA ASP A 74 -2.26 -9.04 12.58
C ASP A 74 -1.44 -7.74 12.72
N LEU A 75 -0.37 -7.63 11.93
CA LEU A 75 0.56 -6.51 12.00
C LEU A 75 -0.17 -5.16 11.88
N GLY A 76 -1.17 -5.06 11.01
CA GLY A 76 -1.98 -3.85 10.81
C GLY A 76 -2.73 -3.34 12.05
N ASN A 77 -2.84 -4.15 13.11
CA ASN A 77 -3.50 -3.77 14.37
C ASN A 77 -2.57 -3.04 15.35
N ILE A 78 -1.26 -3.05 15.13
CA ILE A 78 -0.29 -2.34 15.97
C ILE A 78 -0.13 -0.94 15.41
N ARG A 79 -0.69 0.04 16.12
CA ARG A 79 -0.80 1.43 15.69
C ARG A 79 -0.28 2.40 16.75
N LEU A 80 0.35 3.48 16.32
CA LEU A 80 0.87 4.59 17.11
C LEU A 80 0.45 5.92 16.49
N LYS A 81 0.32 6.93 17.31
CA LYS A 81 0.19 8.31 16.83
C LYS A 81 1.57 8.92 16.59
N VAL A 82 1.63 9.94 15.74
CA VAL A 82 2.82 10.79 15.63
C VAL A 82 3.14 11.41 16.99
N GLY A 83 4.40 11.38 17.42
CA GLY A 83 4.86 11.77 18.75
C GLY A 83 4.67 10.70 19.83
N GLU A 84 3.99 9.60 19.57
CA GLU A 84 3.74 8.55 20.55
C GLU A 84 4.83 7.46 20.52
N GLY A 85 5.43 7.22 21.66
CA GLY A 85 6.54 6.27 21.79
C GLY A 85 7.82 6.77 21.09
N VAL A 86 8.89 5.97 21.12
CA VAL A 86 10.13 6.32 20.41
C VAL A 86 9.87 6.38 18.89
N THR A 87 9.14 5.44 18.36
CA THR A 87 8.78 5.38 16.93
C THR A 87 8.03 6.64 16.48
N GLY A 88 7.02 7.08 17.25
CA GLY A 88 6.28 8.30 16.95
C GLY A 88 7.14 9.56 17.11
N TRP A 89 8.04 9.58 18.08
CA TRP A 89 8.99 10.67 18.26
C TRP A 89 9.95 10.81 17.07
N VAL A 90 10.46 9.68 16.53
CA VAL A 90 11.31 9.66 15.32
C VAL A 90 10.57 10.25 14.11
N VAL A 91 9.29 9.93 13.97
CA VAL A 91 8.45 10.51 12.90
C VAL A 91 8.31 12.02 13.07
N GLU A 92 8.00 12.48 14.28
CA GLU A 92 7.76 13.91 14.57
C GLU A 92 9.03 14.75 14.43
N HIS A 93 10.17 14.23 14.86
CA HIS A 93 11.44 14.99 14.91
C HIS A 93 12.37 14.71 13.73
N HIS A 94 12.02 13.77 12.84
CA HIS A 94 12.85 13.35 11.68
C HIS A 94 14.28 12.95 12.09
N SER A 95 14.42 12.34 13.25
CA SER A 95 15.72 12.12 13.89
C SER A 95 15.87 10.68 14.36
N VAL A 96 17.07 10.13 14.20
CA VAL A 96 17.42 8.78 14.67
C VAL A 96 17.45 8.74 16.20
N VAL A 97 16.99 7.63 16.77
CA VAL A 97 17.13 7.32 18.19
C VAL A 97 17.87 6.01 18.35
N ALA A 98 18.98 6.02 19.09
CA ALA A 98 19.79 4.83 19.40
C ALA A 98 19.92 4.67 20.92
N LEU A 99 19.44 3.56 21.46
CA LEU A 99 19.46 3.19 22.87
C LEU A 99 20.30 1.91 23.00
N ALA A 100 21.40 1.97 23.70
CA ALA A 100 22.35 0.86 23.78
C ALA A 100 21.94 -0.22 24.77
N GLN A 101 21.13 0.14 25.79
CA GLN A 101 20.63 -0.75 26.84
C GLN A 101 19.40 -0.15 27.52
N ASN A 102 18.63 -0.99 28.22
CA ASN A 102 17.45 -0.58 28.98
C ASN A 102 16.47 0.25 28.12
N ALA A 103 16.28 -0.12 26.87
CA ALA A 103 15.44 0.65 25.94
C ALA A 103 14.05 0.91 26.49
N ALA A 104 13.43 -0.06 27.15
CA ALA A 104 12.11 0.04 27.77
C ALA A 104 12.05 1.07 28.93
N ALA A 105 13.19 1.50 29.48
CA ALA A 105 13.26 2.54 30.53
C ALA A 105 13.33 3.97 29.96
N ASP A 106 13.48 4.15 28.65
CA ASP A 106 13.42 5.47 28.02
C ASP A 106 12.01 6.07 28.21
N PRO A 107 11.88 7.29 28.71
CA PRO A 107 10.58 7.89 29.01
C PRO A 107 9.66 8.06 27.80
N ARG A 108 10.20 7.99 26.60
CA ARG A 108 9.45 8.00 25.33
C ARG A 108 8.96 6.63 24.93
N PHE A 109 9.48 5.55 25.52
CA PHE A 109 9.21 4.19 25.06
C PHE A 109 7.76 3.80 25.37
N LYS A 110 7.07 3.22 24.38
CA LYS A 110 5.74 2.65 24.55
C LYS A 110 5.80 1.14 24.31
N LEU A 111 5.44 0.38 25.35
CA LEU A 111 5.41 -1.08 25.30
C LEU A 111 4.09 -1.57 24.71
N PHE A 112 4.19 -2.50 23.78
CA PHE A 112 3.05 -3.26 23.28
C PHE A 112 3.13 -4.70 23.80
N GLN A 113 2.09 -5.16 24.50
CA GLN A 113 2.05 -6.55 25.01
C GLN A 113 2.13 -7.61 23.92
N ALA A 114 1.77 -7.26 22.67
CA ALA A 114 1.84 -8.14 21.51
C ALA A 114 3.25 -8.23 20.90
N LEU A 115 4.18 -7.34 21.29
CA LEU A 115 5.54 -7.26 20.79
C LEU A 115 6.51 -7.67 21.90
N VAL A 116 7.00 -8.90 21.84
CA VAL A 116 8.02 -9.41 22.79
C VAL A 116 9.31 -8.60 22.65
N GLU A 117 9.62 -8.12 21.44
CA GLU A 117 10.79 -7.31 21.09
C GLU A 117 10.87 -6.00 21.86
N ASP A 118 9.73 -5.46 22.31
CA ASP A 118 9.70 -4.24 23.15
C ASP A 118 10.35 -4.44 24.53
N THR A 119 10.63 -5.69 24.93
CA THR A 119 11.34 -6.01 26.15
C THR A 119 12.84 -6.19 25.95
N TYR A 120 13.37 -6.05 24.72
CA TYR A 120 14.78 -6.23 24.41
C TYR A 120 15.62 -5.05 24.92
N GLU A 121 16.91 -5.31 25.13
CA GLU A 121 17.81 -4.37 25.82
C GLU A 121 18.16 -3.14 24.99
N ALA A 122 18.53 -3.34 23.71
CA ALA A 122 18.96 -2.25 22.84
C ALA A 122 17.96 -2.00 21.70
N PHE A 123 17.89 -0.74 21.30
CA PHE A 123 16.92 -0.28 20.32
C PHE A 123 17.52 0.80 19.41
N LEU A 124 17.32 0.67 18.11
CA LEU A 124 17.64 1.69 17.12
C LEU A 124 16.41 1.97 16.27
N SER A 125 16.06 3.24 16.13
CA SER A 125 14.93 3.68 15.31
C SER A 125 15.39 4.70 14.27
N VAL A 126 15.15 4.41 13.00
CA VAL A 126 15.62 5.21 11.88
C VAL A 126 14.45 5.57 10.95
N PRO A 127 14.26 6.85 10.58
CA PRO A 127 13.18 7.24 9.71
C PRO A 127 13.38 6.78 8.26
N LEU A 128 12.30 6.37 7.61
CA LEU A 128 12.19 6.19 6.15
C LEU A 128 11.84 7.54 5.54
N VAL A 129 12.77 8.15 4.82
CA VAL A 129 12.62 9.52 4.34
C VAL A 129 12.51 9.58 2.82
N THR A 130 11.65 10.45 2.30
CA THR A 130 11.56 10.75 0.87
C THR A 130 11.10 12.18 0.62
N GLY A 131 11.90 12.96 -0.12
CA GLY A 131 11.59 14.35 -0.43
C GLY A 131 11.48 15.26 0.81
N GLY A 132 12.16 14.92 1.90
CA GLY A 132 12.11 15.65 3.17
C GLY A 132 11.01 15.19 4.13
N ASP A 133 10.06 14.37 3.68
CA ASP A 133 8.99 13.82 4.51
C ASP A 133 9.37 12.45 5.07
N VAL A 134 9.00 12.17 6.31
CA VAL A 134 9.05 10.82 6.89
C VAL A 134 7.78 10.07 6.48
N ILE A 135 7.95 8.91 5.86
CA ILE A 135 6.85 8.03 5.43
C ILE A 135 6.72 6.78 6.30
N GLY A 136 7.68 6.54 7.17
CA GLY A 136 7.72 5.38 8.05
C GLY A 136 8.97 5.35 8.89
N VAL A 137 9.19 4.24 9.58
CA VAL A 137 10.31 4.04 10.51
C VAL A 137 10.75 2.58 10.46
N ILE A 138 12.06 2.35 10.50
CA ILE A 138 12.67 1.05 10.74
C ILE A 138 13.11 1.00 12.20
N ASN A 139 12.62 0.02 12.94
CA ASN A 139 13.05 -0.27 14.30
C ASN A 139 13.86 -1.56 14.34
N VAL A 140 14.99 -1.50 15.02
CA VAL A 140 15.90 -2.60 15.24
C VAL A 140 16.00 -2.85 16.74
N HIS A 141 15.91 -4.13 17.14
CA HIS A 141 15.97 -4.53 18.54
C HIS A 141 17.05 -5.60 18.73
N HIS A 142 17.83 -5.48 19.81
CA HIS A 142 18.76 -6.49 20.26
C HIS A 142 18.41 -6.97 21.67
N ARG A 143 18.46 -8.28 21.88
CA ARG A 143 18.15 -8.90 23.19
C ARG A 143 19.14 -8.52 24.26
N GLU A 144 20.37 -8.27 23.85
CA GLU A 144 21.47 -7.92 24.72
C GLU A 144 21.90 -6.47 24.51
N LEU A 145 22.75 -5.95 25.40
CA LEU A 145 23.38 -4.65 25.25
C LEU A 145 24.09 -4.58 23.89
N HIS A 146 23.70 -3.60 23.07
CA HIS A 146 24.31 -3.33 21.78
C HIS A 146 24.57 -1.84 21.59
N ARG A 147 25.83 -1.47 21.39
CA ARG A 147 26.21 -0.09 21.08
C ARG A 147 26.26 0.08 19.57
N HIS A 148 25.21 0.68 19.03
CA HIS A 148 25.13 1.00 17.61
C HIS A 148 26.30 1.93 17.21
N SER A 149 27.17 1.46 16.32
CA SER A 149 28.28 2.27 15.81
C SER A 149 27.78 3.39 14.88
N SER A 150 28.60 4.42 14.69
CA SER A 150 28.29 5.50 13.74
C SER A 150 28.09 4.98 12.32
N ASP A 151 28.86 3.97 11.93
CA ASP A 151 28.79 3.37 10.59
C ASP A 151 27.50 2.56 10.40
N GLU A 152 27.07 1.81 11.44
CA GLU A 152 25.82 1.07 11.46
C GLU A 152 24.61 2.03 11.34
N ILE A 153 24.61 3.10 12.13
CA ILE A 153 23.56 4.13 12.08
C ILE A 153 23.54 4.82 10.71
N ALA A 154 24.71 5.20 10.16
CA ALA A 154 24.82 5.85 8.88
C ALA A 154 24.32 4.94 7.75
N LEU A 155 24.66 3.65 7.79
CA LEU A 155 24.27 2.68 6.79
C LEU A 155 22.76 2.41 6.84
N LEU A 156 22.17 2.26 8.03
CA LEU A 156 20.73 2.08 8.18
C LEU A 156 19.96 3.35 7.77
N THR A 157 20.49 4.53 8.08
CA THR A 157 19.92 5.81 7.62
C THR A 157 19.93 5.88 6.09
N PHE A 158 21.04 5.50 5.46
CA PHE A 158 21.12 5.43 3.99
C PHE A 158 20.09 4.45 3.41
N ILE A 159 19.92 3.26 4.01
CA ILE A 159 18.87 2.32 3.60
C ILE A 159 17.49 2.98 3.74
N GLY A 160 17.21 3.67 4.85
CA GLY A 160 15.96 4.36 5.10
C GLY A 160 15.64 5.42 4.03
N GLU A 161 16.62 6.19 3.61
CA GLU A 161 16.48 7.21 2.57
C GLU A 161 16.24 6.58 1.19
N GLN A 162 17.02 5.56 0.81
CA GLN A 162 16.87 4.91 -0.50
C GLN A 162 15.55 4.15 -0.61
N MET A 163 15.21 3.39 0.43
CA MET A 163 13.98 2.59 0.45
C MET A 163 12.74 3.46 0.63
N GLY A 164 12.82 4.59 1.35
CA GLY A 164 11.70 5.52 1.48
C GLY A 164 11.16 5.96 0.13
N GLY A 165 12.04 6.32 -0.81
CA GLY A 165 11.65 6.67 -2.18
C GLY A 165 10.97 5.52 -2.94
N ALA A 166 11.53 4.31 -2.84
CA ALA A 166 10.99 3.13 -3.50
C ALA A 166 9.61 2.72 -2.93
N ILE A 167 9.47 2.71 -1.60
CA ILE A 167 8.19 2.44 -0.92
C ILE A 167 7.12 3.45 -1.33
N LYS A 168 7.46 4.75 -1.38
CA LYS A 168 6.51 5.79 -1.83
C LYS A 168 6.07 5.58 -3.27
N LYS A 169 7.01 5.20 -4.16
CA LYS A 169 6.71 4.87 -5.57
C LYS A 169 5.72 3.71 -5.65
N SER A 170 5.97 2.60 -4.95
CA SER A 170 5.10 1.43 -4.92
C SER A 170 3.70 1.79 -4.40
N PHE A 171 3.62 2.50 -3.28
CA PHE A 171 2.35 2.96 -2.72
C PHE A 171 1.55 3.85 -3.69
N LEU A 172 2.23 4.78 -4.38
CA LEU A 172 1.58 5.65 -5.38
C LEU A 172 1.12 4.86 -6.61
N ALA A 173 1.85 3.81 -7.01
CA ALA A 173 1.45 2.95 -8.12
C ALA A 173 0.17 2.15 -7.78
N GLU A 174 0.08 1.57 -6.59
CA GLU A 174 -1.12 0.86 -6.12
C GLU A 174 -2.33 1.79 -6.05
N GLU A 175 -2.18 2.97 -5.47
CA GLU A 175 -3.24 3.97 -5.36
C GLU A 175 -3.70 4.46 -6.75
N ASN A 176 -2.75 4.66 -7.68
CA ASN A 176 -3.08 5.06 -9.04
C ASN A 176 -3.89 3.97 -9.77
N ALA A 177 -3.50 2.70 -9.61
CA ALA A 177 -4.23 1.57 -10.19
C ALA A 177 -5.67 1.50 -9.63
N ARG A 178 -5.85 1.67 -8.33
CA ARG A 178 -7.16 1.73 -7.66
C ARG A 178 -8.04 2.86 -8.22
N LEU A 179 -7.49 4.08 -8.28
CA LEU A 179 -8.21 5.24 -8.80
C LEU A 179 -8.58 5.10 -10.28
N GLN A 180 -7.73 4.47 -11.08
CA GLN A 180 -8.02 4.16 -12.48
C GLN A 180 -9.20 3.18 -12.61
N GLU A 181 -9.25 2.14 -11.79
CA GLU A 181 -10.35 1.17 -11.78
C GLU A 181 -11.67 1.82 -11.36
N GLU A 182 -11.69 2.61 -10.28
CA GLU A 182 -12.86 3.38 -9.84
C GLU A 182 -13.36 4.33 -10.93
N THR A 183 -12.43 5.05 -11.60
CA THR A 183 -12.76 5.96 -12.69
C THR A 183 -13.37 5.21 -13.89
N ALA A 184 -12.80 4.05 -14.24
CA ALA A 184 -13.33 3.21 -15.32
C ALA A 184 -14.73 2.69 -15.01
N GLU A 185 -15.00 2.31 -13.77
CA GLU A 185 -16.33 1.87 -13.34
C GLU A 185 -17.35 3.01 -13.39
N MET A 186 -17.01 4.19 -12.88
CA MET A 186 -17.88 5.37 -12.96
C MET A 186 -18.21 5.74 -14.42
N ARG A 187 -17.23 5.68 -15.33
CA ARG A 187 -17.44 5.90 -16.76
C ARG A 187 -18.40 4.87 -17.36
N ARG A 188 -18.24 3.59 -17.04
CA ARG A 188 -19.16 2.52 -17.49
C ARG A 188 -20.59 2.74 -17.03
N GLN A 189 -20.77 3.19 -15.78
CA GLN A 189 -22.09 3.51 -15.23
C GLN A 189 -22.74 4.72 -15.94
N LEU A 190 -21.96 5.78 -16.17
CA LEU A 190 -22.43 6.96 -16.90
C LEU A 190 -22.82 6.63 -18.35
N GLU A 191 -22.02 5.85 -19.05
CA GLU A 191 -22.36 5.41 -20.41
C GLU A 191 -23.61 4.53 -20.44
N THR A 192 -23.75 3.62 -19.50
CA THR A 192 -24.96 2.79 -19.37
C THR A 192 -26.19 3.68 -19.14
N ARG A 193 -26.10 4.69 -18.27
CA ARG A 193 -27.18 5.63 -18.03
C ARG A 193 -27.55 6.41 -19.29
N LYS A 194 -26.58 6.94 -20.02
CA LYS A 194 -26.85 7.65 -21.30
C LYS A 194 -27.55 6.77 -22.33
N ILE A 195 -27.10 5.52 -22.47
CA ILE A 195 -27.72 4.56 -23.41
C ILE A 195 -29.16 4.25 -23.00
N VAL A 196 -29.41 4.01 -21.72
CA VAL A 196 -30.75 3.75 -21.18
C VAL A 196 -31.66 4.97 -21.36
N GLU A 197 -31.19 6.19 -21.07
CA GLU A 197 -31.95 7.41 -21.27
C GLU A 197 -32.32 7.64 -22.77
N ARG A 198 -31.37 7.40 -23.68
CA ARG A 198 -31.65 7.49 -25.12
C ARG A 198 -32.70 6.47 -25.55
N ALA A 199 -32.63 5.22 -25.10
CA ALA A 199 -33.63 4.19 -25.40
C ALA A 199 -35.01 4.53 -24.82
N LYS A 200 -35.07 5.09 -23.60
CA LYS A 200 -36.33 5.61 -23.02
C LYS A 200 -36.97 6.69 -23.92
N GLY A 201 -36.16 7.65 -24.37
CA GLY A 201 -36.66 8.70 -25.30
C GLY A 201 -37.22 8.13 -26.59
N ILE A 202 -36.60 7.10 -27.17
CA ILE A 202 -37.10 6.39 -28.34
C ILE A 202 -38.45 5.70 -28.04
N LEU A 203 -38.57 5.00 -26.93
CA LEU A 203 -39.78 4.31 -26.52
C LEU A 203 -40.92 5.30 -26.26
N GLN A 204 -40.65 6.43 -25.60
CA GLN A 204 -41.60 7.51 -25.42
C GLN A 204 -42.16 8.05 -26.74
N HIS A 205 -41.28 8.35 -27.66
CA HIS A 205 -41.66 8.89 -28.99
C HIS A 205 -42.45 7.88 -29.82
N ARG A 206 -42.02 6.61 -29.84
CA ARG A 206 -42.59 5.54 -30.66
C ARG A 206 -43.97 5.06 -30.17
N HIS A 207 -44.15 5.02 -28.85
CA HIS A 207 -45.34 4.40 -28.22
C HIS A 207 -46.23 5.37 -27.48
N GLY A 208 -45.87 6.66 -27.40
CA GLY A 208 -46.68 7.67 -26.71
C GLY A 208 -46.76 7.44 -25.19
N VAL A 209 -45.77 6.79 -24.61
CA VAL A 209 -45.72 6.43 -23.17
C VAL A 209 -44.95 7.46 -22.36
N THR A 210 -45.22 7.50 -21.06
CA THR A 210 -44.49 8.36 -20.13
C THR A 210 -43.04 7.88 -19.91
N GLU A 211 -42.23 8.73 -19.29
CA GLU A 211 -40.85 8.37 -18.93
C GLU A 211 -40.82 7.18 -17.98
N GLU A 212 -41.68 7.19 -16.98
CA GLU A 212 -41.78 6.10 -16.00
C GLU A 212 -42.19 4.77 -16.64
N GLU A 213 -43.19 4.81 -17.54
CA GLU A 213 -43.66 3.63 -18.26
C GLU A 213 -42.56 3.07 -19.19
N SER A 214 -41.81 3.92 -19.88
CA SER A 214 -40.71 3.49 -20.76
C SER A 214 -39.59 2.82 -19.96
N TYR A 215 -39.24 3.35 -18.78
CA TYR A 215 -38.30 2.73 -17.87
C TYR A 215 -38.79 1.38 -17.36
N LEU A 216 -40.06 1.31 -16.89
CA LEU A 216 -40.63 0.05 -16.40
C LEU A 216 -40.70 -1.03 -17.50
N ARG A 217 -41.03 -0.68 -18.72
CA ARG A 217 -41.00 -1.60 -19.85
C ARG A 217 -39.58 -2.17 -20.06
N LEU A 218 -38.59 -1.30 -20.14
CA LEU A 218 -37.19 -1.72 -20.34
C LEU A 218 -36.72 -2.62 -19.21
N ARG A 219 -37.04 -2.27 -17.95
CA ARG A 219 -36.68 -3.05 -16.77
C ARG A 219 -37.37 -4.42 -16.74
N ASN A 220 -38.67 -4.48 -17.03
CA ASN A 220 -39.42 -5.71 -17.00
C ASN A 220 -38.94 -6.66 -18.12
N GLU A 221 -38.63 -6.13 -19.27
CA GLU A 221 -38.08 -6.91 -20.38
C GLU A 221 -36.67 -7.43 -20.09
N SER A 222 -35.82 -6.61 -19.48
CA SER A 222 -34.49 -7.02 -18.98
C SER A 222 -34.60 -8.21 -18.03
N ARG A 223 -35.54 -8.16 -17.09
CA ARG A 223 -35.80 -9.26 -16.16
C ARG A 223 -36.35 -10.52 -16.84
N ARG A 224 -37.28 -10.35 -17.75
CA ARG A 224 -37.90 -11.43 -18.51
C ARG A 224 -36.89 -12.21 -19.36
N LEU A 225 -36.00 -11.47 -20.04
CA LEU A 225 -34.98 -12.02 -20.92
C LEU A 225 -33.67 -12.39 -20.17
N ARG A 226 -33.54 -12.03 -18.91
CA ARG A 226 -32.32 -12.17 -18.13
C ARG A 226 -31.09 -11.55 -18.80
N ARG A 227 -31.29 -10.38 -19.45
CA ARG A 227 -30.24 -9.60 -20.08
C ARG A 227 -30.07 -8.25 -19.41
N PRO A 228 -28.83 -7.72 -19.34
CA PRO A 228 -28.59 -6.37 -18.83
C PRO A 228 -29.44 -5.33 -19.54
N MET A 229 -29.96 -4.34 -18.79
CA MET A 229 -30.79 -3.26 -19.35
C MET A 229 -30.05 -2.49 -20.45
N ARG A 230 -28.73 -2.37 -20.37
CA ARG A 230 -27.87 -1.76 -21.36
C ARG A 230 -28.00 -2.44 -22.71
N GLU A 231 -27.91 -3.78 -22.77
CA GLU A 231 -28.02 -4.54 -24.03
C GLU A 231 -29.36 -4.32 -24.73
N LEU A 232 -30.44 -4.27 -23.96
CA LEU A 232 -31.77 -3.99 -24.52
C LEU A 232 -31.88 -2.57 -25.04
N ALA A 233 -31.31 -1.62 -24.31
CA ALA A 233 -31.27 -0.23 -24.72
C ALA A 233 -30.45 -0.03 -26.00
N GLU A 234 -29.30 -0.68 -26.13
CA GLU A 234 -28.49 -0.70 -27.36
C GLU A 234 -29.25 -1.30 -28.54
N ALA A 235 -30.01 -2.39 -28.35
CA ALA A 235 -30.85 -3.01 -29.39
C ALA A 235 -31.96 -2.07 -29.85
N ILE A 236 -32.62 -1.35 -28.96
CA ILE A 236 -33.68 -0.37 -29.29
C ILE A 236 -33.06 0.78 -30.10
N ILE A 237 -31.92 1.33 -29.68
CA ILE A 237 -31.24 2.40 -30.41
C ILE A 237 -30.85 1.95 -31.82
N LEU A 238 -30.25 0.77 -31.92
CA LEU A 238 -29.86 0.20 -33.22
C LEU A 238 -31.07 0.04 -34.17
N SER A 239 -32.18 -0.50 -33.64
CA SER A 239 -33.42 -0.65 -34.42
C SER A 239 -33.98 0.70 -34.93
N GLU A 240 -33.93 1.74 -34.12
CA GLU A 240 -34.35 3.08 -34.50
C GLU A 240 -33.42 3.69 -35.56
N ASP A 241 -32.12 3.59 -35.38
CA ASP A 241 -31.12 4.12 -36.31
C ASP A 241 -31.22 3.45 -37.68
N LEU A 242 -31.58 2.16 -37.75
CA LEU A 242 -31.82 1.42 -38.99
C LEU A 242 -33.12 1.85 -39.66
N SER A 243 -34.21 2.05 -38.91
CA SER A 243 -35.49 2.50 -39.45
C SER A 243 -35.40 3.88 -40.10
N ARG A 244 -34.71 4.83 -39.43
CA ARG A 244 -34.47 6.18 -39.96
C ARG A 244 -33.68 6.21 -41.26
N LYS A 245 -32.70 5.31 -41.40
CA LYS A 245 -31.90 5.18 -42.63
C LYS A 245 -32.74 4.64 -43.82
N SER A 246 -33.73 3.79 -43.55
CA SER A 246 -34.61 3.22 -44.59
C SER A 246 -35.60 4.27 -45.12
N GLU A 247 -36.03 5.22 -44.32
CA GLU A 247 -36.96 6.33 -44.70
C GLU A 247 -36.27 7.42 -45.56
N HIS A 248 -34.94 7.54 -45.51
CA HIS A 248 -34.18 8.56 -46.28
C HIS A 248 -33.67 8.04 -47.65
N VAL A 249 -33.97 6.80 -48.00
CA VAL A 249 -33.54 6.15 -49.29
C VAL A 249 -34.73 6.04 -50.27
N GLN A 250 -35.91 6.47 -49.86
CA GLN A 250 -37.09 6.62 -50.74
C GLN A 250 -37.26 8.09 -51.15
#